data_c712010be7a4c674be399e7577415d78
#
_entry.id   c712010be7a4c674be399e7577415d78
#
_cell.length_a   1.000
_cell.length_b   1.000
_cell.length_c   1.000
_cell.angle_alpha   90.00
_cell.angle_beta   90.00
_cell.angle_gamma   90.00
#
_symmetry.space_group_name_H-M   'P 1'
#
loop_
_entity.id
_entity.type
_entity.pdbx_description
1 polymer ?
#
loop_
_entity_poly.entity_id
_entity_poly.type
_entity_poly.pdbx_seq_one_letter_code
_entity_poly.pdbx_strand_id
1 'polypeptide(L)'
;MRIPTNWGAWLFLATVGACAGALIGAAMSLPPSRSPEQVQGPGGDIFTPAHPSLRAAVADFFNLRPEPVQPIAYTHKVHIANGLTCEVCHTAVAQGPQAGIPSVKFCMACHLAIAADKPEIKKMAAYLARGEEIPWARVYDYSPSAHVRFDHAPHIRASVACATCHGDIAQMTDAKRVVDLSMGYCLGCHQERKASVDCLTCHF
;
A
#
# COMPACT_ATOMS: atom_id res chain seq x y z
N MET A 1 -9.36 73.30 -47.82
CA MET A 1 -9.81 71.94 -47.77
C MET A 1 -8.72 71.02 -47.25
N ARG A 2 -8.69 70.67 -45.95
CA ARG A 2 -7.60 69.88 -45.32
C ARG A 2 -8.20 68.52 -44.95
N ILE A 3 -7.57 67.47 -45.43
CA ILE A 3 -7.96 66.08 -45.13
C ILE A 3 -7.13 65.66 -43.90
N PRO A 4 -7.73 65.17 -42.81
CA PRO A 4 -6.99 64.66 -41.68
C PRO A 4 -6.60 63.18 -41.96
N THR A 5 -5.28 62.94 -41.99
CA THR A 5 -4.72 61.58 -42.11
C THR A 5 -4.80 60.90 -40.71
N ASN A 6 -5.64 59.90 -40.64
CA ASN A 6 -5.90 59.14 -39.41
C ASN A 6 -4.88 58.00 -39.27
N TRP A 7 -3.66 58.31 -38.83
CA TRP A 7 -2.55 57.34 -38.68
C TRP A 7 -2.59 56.59 -37.33
N GLY A 8 -3.49 57.01 -36.42
CA GLY A 8 -3.58 56.39 -35.12
C GLY A 8 -4.35 55.05 -35.04
N ALA A 9 -5.21 54.77 -36.02
CA ALA A 9 -6.06 53.57 -35.99
C ALA A 9 -5.35 52.27 -36.38
N TRP A 10 -4.30 52.37 -37.18
CA TRP A 10 -3.55 51.16 -37.65
C TRP A 10 -2.55 50.61 -36.65
N LEU A 11 -2.02 51.44 -35.74
CA LEU A 11 -1.13 50.99 -34.71
C LEU A 11 -1.83 50.21 -33.60
N PHE A 12 -3.13 50.53 -33.35
CA PHE A 12 -3.88 49.81 -32.32
C PHE A 12 -4.32 48.40 -32.76
N LEU A 13 -4.59 48.21 -34.05
CA LEU A 13 -4.95 46.88 -34.60
C LEU A 13 -3.74 45.93 -34.67
N ALA A 14 -2.53 46.46 -34.92
CA ALA A 14 -1.33 45.62 -34.95
C ALA A 14 -0.92 45.08 -33.56
N THR A 15 -1.14 45.88 -32.51
CA THR A 15 -0.77 45.47 -31.12
C THR A 15 -1.75 44.47 -30.54
N VAL A 16 -3.04 44.59 -30.87
CA VAL A 16 -4.06 43.61 -30.38
C VAL A 16 -3.89 42.24 -31.09
N GLY A 17 -3.53 42.25 -32.36
CA GLY A 17 -3.22 41.00 -33.10
C GLY A 17 -2.01 40.23 -32.56
N ALA A 18 -0.95 40.93 -32.12
CA ALA A 18 0.24 40.32 -31.58
C ALA A 18 0.01 39.68 -30.19
N CYS A 19 -0.80 40.35 -29.33
CA CYS A 19 -1.16 39.80 -28.02
C CYS A 19 -2.09 38.59 -28.13
N ALA A 20 -3.04 38.58 -29.06
CA ALA A 20 -3.92 37.42 -29.25
C ALA A 20 -3.16 36.19 -29.77
N GLY A 21 -2.19 36.38 -30.67
CA GLY A 21 -1.33 35.29 -31.14
C GLY A 21 -0.45 34.68 -30.08
N ALA A 22 0.10 35.48 -29.17
CA ALA A 22 0.94 35.02 -28.06
C ALA A 22 0.12 34.21 -27.00
N LEU A 23 -1.12 34.58 -26.73
CA LEU A 23 -1.99 33.87 -25.81
C LEU A 23 -2.46 32.52 -26.35
N ILE A 24 -2.72 32.40 -27.66
CA ILE A 24 -3.11 31.14 -28.30
C ILE A 24 -1.93 30.17 -28.34
N GLY A 25 -0.70 30.66 -28.56
CA GLY A 25 0.51 29.85 -28.55
C GLY A 25 0.87 29.29 -27.15
N ALA A 26 0.58 30.04 -26.08
CA ALA A 26 0.83 29.61 -24.71
C ALA A 26 -0.19 28.57 -24.20
N ALA A 27 -1.42 28.60 -24.75
CA ALA A 27 -2.46 27.63 -24.36
C ALA A 27 -2.24 26.23 -24.95
N MET A 28 -1.42 26.09 -26.01
CA MET A 28 -1.17 24.81 -26.67
C MET A 28 0.03 24.05 -26.15
N SER A 29 0.78 24.57 -25.17
CA SER A 29 1.97 23.93 -24.60
C SER A 29 1.76 23.33 -23.23
N LEU A 30 0.51 23.02 -22.84
CA LEU A 30 0.28 22.18 -21.68
C LEU A 30 0.77 20.77 -22.03
N PRO A 31 1.66 20.16 -21.21
CA PRO A 31 2.04 18.78 -21.43
C PRO A 31 0.77 17.93 -21.44
N PRO A 32 0.67 16.92 -22.32
CA PRO A 32 -0.47 16.02 -22.32
C PRO A 32 -0.64 15.51 -20.89
N SER A 33 -1.86 15.64 -20.36
CA SER A 33 -2.22 14.99 -19.10
C SER A 33 -1.79 13.55 -19.24
N ARG A 34 -0.83 13.10 -18.42
CA ARG A 34 -0.47 11.69 -18.37
C ARG A 34 -1.75 10.94 -18.05
N SER A 35 -2.23 10.21 -19.03
CA SER A 35 -3.24 9.18 -18.78
C SER A 35 -2.74 8.35 -17.61
N PRO A 36 -3.58 7.97 -16.65
CA PRO A 36 -3.16 7.06 -15.61
C PRO A 36 -2.43 5.91 -16.28
N GLU A 37 -1.15 5.74 -15.96
CA GLU A 37 -0.32 4.67 -16.50
C GLU A 37 -1.06 3.38 -16.15
N GLN A 38 -1.62 2.73 -17.15
CA GLN A 38 -2.29 1.45 -16.98
C GLN A 38 -1.19 0.49 -16.55
N VAL A 39 -1.15 0.18 -15.25
CA VAL A 39 -0.30 -0.87 -14.70
C VAL A 39 -0.83 -2.17 -15.31
N GLN A 40 -0.29 -2.52 -16.46
CA GLN A 40 -0.51 -3.83 -17.06
C GLN A 40 0.22 -4.84 -16.17
N GLY A 41 -0.52 -5.52 -15.32
CA GLY A 41 -0.01 -6.69 -14.65
C GLY A 41 0.34 -7.78 -15.68
N PRO A 42 1.28 -8.68 -15.38
CA PRO A 42 1.69 -9.73 -16.30
C PRO A 42 0.49 -10.62 -16.64
N GLY A 43 -0.02 -10.49 -17.86
CA GLY A 43 -0.87 -11.51 -18.46
C GLY A 43 -2.35 -11.24 -18.55
N GLY A 44 -2.81 -10.06 -18.94
CA GLY A 44 -4.19 -10.08 -19.32
C GLY A 44 -4.87 -8.76 -19.54
N ASP A 45 -5.90 -8.83 -20.31
CA ASP A 45 -6.85 -7.76 -20.50
C ASP A 45 -7.47 -7.36 -19.16
N ILE A 46 -7.56 -6.06 -18.91
CA ILE A 46 -8.19 -5.50 -17.72
C ILE A 46 -9.67 -5.87 -17.77
N PHE A 47 -10.07 -6.76 -16.88
CA PHE A 47 -11.47 -7.19 -16.81
C PHE A 47 -12.37 -6.13 -16.15
N THR A 48 -11.86 -5.52 -15.06
CA THR A 48 -12.51 -4.39 -14.39
C THR A 48 -11.44 -3.48 -13.76
N PRO A 49 -11.76 -2.24 -13.38
CA PRO A 49 -10.82 -1.38 -12.64
C PRO A 49 -10.32 -1.99 -11.32
N ALA A 50 -11.12 -2.86 -10.70
CA ALA A 50 -10.79 -3.51 -9.43
C ALA A 50 -10.02 -4.81 -9.61
N HIS A 51 -10.19 -5.52 -10.74
CA HIS A 51 -9.62 -6.84 -10.95
C HIS A 51 -9.00 -6.96 -12.36
N PRO A 52 -7.74 -7.42 -12.45
CA PRO A 52 -7.04 -7.53 -13.74
C PRO A 52 -7.53 -8.70 -14.60
N SER A 53 -8.36 -9.60 -14.07
CA SER A 53 -8.90 -10.75 -14.79
C SER A 53 -10.16 -11.29 -14.13
N LEU A 54 -10.98 -12.03 -14.89
CA LEU A 54 -12.14 -12.76 -14.35
C LEU A 54 -11.75 -13.71 -13.21
N ARG A 55 -10.62 -14.40 -13.35
CA ARG A 55 -10.10 -15.29 -12.29
C ARG A 55 -9.84 -14.52 -10.99
N ALA A 56 -9.24 -13.34 -11.10
CA ALA A 56 -9.00 -12.49 -9.93
C ALA A 56 -10.32 -12.01 -9.30
N ALA A 57 -11.30 -11.63 -10.12
CA ALA A 57 -12.62 -11.23 -9.65
C ALA A 57 -13.36 -12.39 -8.94
N VAL A 58 -13.32 -13.58 -9.51
CA VAL A 58 -13.93 -14.79 -8.90
C VAL A 58 -13.21 -15.15 -7.60
N ALA A 59 -11.88 -15.10 -7.58
CA ALA A 59 -11.11 -15.37 -6.38
C ALA A 59 -11.44 -14.40 -5.25
N ASP A 60 -11.59 -13.11 -5.57
CA ASP A 60 -11.95 -12.10 -4.59
C ASP A 60 -13.40 -12.26 -4.10
N PHE A 61 -14.34 -12.52 -5.01
CA PHE A 61 -15.75 -12.76 -4.67
C PHE A 61 -15.93 -13.94 -3.71
N PHE A 62 -15.21 -15.03 -3.93
CA PHE A 62 -15.25 -16.22 -3.06
C PHE A 62 -14.20 -16.18 -1.93
N ASN A 63 -13.51 -15.06 -1.75
CA ASN A 63 -12.42 -14.90 -0.78
C ASN A 63 -11.31 -15.97 -0.89
N LEU A 64 -11.09 -16.47 -2.13
CA LEU A 64 -10.07 -17.46 -2.45
C LEU A 64 -8.71 -16.77 -2.56
N ARG A 65 -8.09 -16.48 -1.43
CA ARG A 65 -6.78 -15.81 -1.38
C ARG A 65 -5.71 -16.84 -1.09
N PRO A 66 -4.85 -17.16 -2.07
CA PRO A 66 -3.72 -18.05 -1.83
C PRO A 66 -2.77 -17.43 -0.81
N GLU A 67 -2.13 -18.25 -0.01
CA GLU A 67 -1.06 -17.79 0.87
C GLU A 67 0.09 -17.25 0.01
N PRO A 68 0.61 -16.05 0.32
CA PRO A 68 1.70 -15.47 -0.44
C PRO A 68 3.00 -16.23 -0.20
N VAL A 69 3.77 -16.44 -1.25
CA VAL A 69 5.12 -16.98 -1.13
C VAL A 69 6.05 -15.85 -0.70
N GLN A 70 6.71 -16.03 0.43
CA GLN A 70 7.65 -15.04 0.96
C GLN A 70 9.03 -15.17 0.33
N PRO A 71 9.75 -14.06 0.06
CA PRO A 71 11.10 -14.10 -0.51
C PRO A 71 12.14 -14.72 0.42
N ILE A 72 11.89 -14.65 1.72
CA ILE A 72 12.72 -15.21 2.80
C ILE A 72 11.84 -16.10 3.67
N ALA A 73 12.28 -17.30 3.96
CA ALA A 73 11.61 -18.18 4.91
C ALA A 73 11.86 -17.67 6.34
N TYR A 74 11.01 -16.73 6.79
CA TYR A 74 11.11 -16.15 8.13
C TYR A 74 10.22 -16.93 9.11
N THR A 75 10.75 -17.24 10.29
CA THR A 75 9.99 -17.95 11.33
C THR A 75 9.80 -17.09 12.59
N HIS A 76 8.56 -16.73 12.88
CA HIS A 76 8.21 -16.06 14.14
C HIS A 76 8.53 -16.91 15.36
N LYS A 77 8.27 -18.23 15.27
CA LYS A 77 8.50 -19.17 16.36
C LYS A 77 9.91 -19.07 16.94
N VAL A 78 10.93 -19.06 16.10
CA VAL A 78 12.33 -18.99 16.56
C VAL A 78 12.62 -17.65 17.23
N HIS A 79 12.17 -16.54 16.67
CA HIS A 79 12.45 -15.21 17.20
C HIS A 79 11.75 -14.96 18.53
N ILE A 80 10.47 -15.34 18.64
CA ILE A 80 9.68 -15.19 19.87
C ILE A 80 10.22 -16.12 20.97
N ALA A 81 10.61 -17.35 20.64
CA ALA A 81 11.24 -18.27 21.60
C ALA A 81 12.58 -17.75 22.15
N ASN A 82 13.26 -16.86 21.43
CA ASN A 82 14.46 -16.16 21.88
C ASN A 82 14.17 -14.82 22.58
N GLY A 83 12.93 -14.56 22.97
CA GLY A 83 12.54 -13.42 23.81
C GLY A 83 12.22 -12.13 23.04
N LEU A 84 12.11 -12.15 21.71
CA LEU A 84 11.70 -10.97 20.94
C LEU A 84 10.17 -10.82 21.02
N THR A 85 9.71 -9.62 21.40
CA THR A 85 8.27 -9.29 21.40
C THR A 85 7.84 -8.78 20.02
N CYS A 86 6.52 -8.71 19.79
CA CYS A 86 5.95 -8.26 18.52
C CYS A 86 6.43 -6.85 18.14
N GLU A 87 6.43 -5.95 19.12
CA GLU A 87 6.71 -4.52 18.93
C GLU A 87 8.21 -4.24 18.62
N VAL A 88 9.11 -5.17 18.94
CA VAL A 88 10.54 -5.03 18.58
C VAL A 88 10.69 -4.94 17.06
N CYS A 89 9.88 -5.71 16.32
CA CYS A 89 9.91 -5.75 14.87
C CYS A 89 8.78 -4.90 14.24
N HIS A 90 7.59 -4.92 14.83
CA HIS A 90 6.40 -4.21 14.35
C HIS A 90 6.22 -2.88 15.10
N THR A 91 7.21 -2.00 15.00
CA THR A 91 7.31 -0.77 15.81
C THR A 91 6.19 0.24 15.59
N ALA A 92 5.52 0.20 14.44
CA ALA A 92 4.45 1.15 14.10
C ALA A 92 3.06 0.68 14.53
N VAL A 93 2.91 -0.53 15.09
CA VAL A 93 1.60 -1.15 15.37
C VAL A 93 0.71 -0.34 16.33
N ALA A 94 1.30 0.36 17.28
CA ALA A 94 0.57 1.21 18.23
C ALA A 94 0.36 2.65 17.74
N GLN A 95 0.88 3.00 16.57
CA GLN A 95 0.96 4.38 16.07
C GLN A 95 0.07 4.65 14.87
N GLY A 96 -0.31 3.61 14.12
CA GLY A 96 -1.04 3.80 12.86
C GLY A 96 -1.67 2.54 12.27
N PRO A 97 -2.11 2.65 11.04
CA PRO A 97 -2.84 1.57 10.37
C PRO A 97 -1.98 0.35 10.08
N GLN A 98 -0.69 0.52 9.86
CA GLN A 98 0.23 -0.56 9.51
C GLN A 98 1.17 -0.85 10.67
N ALA A 99 1.36 -2.13 10.98
CA ALA A 99 2.31 -2.56 12.00
C ALA A 99 3.78 -2.28 11.62
N GLY A 100 4.04 -2.17 10.32
CA GLY A 100 5.37 -2.08 9.77
C GLY A 100 6.08 -3.42 9.68
N ILE A 101 7.11 -3.47 8.87
CA ILE A 101 8.06 -4.58 8.77
C ILE A 101 9.46 -3.97 8.92
N PRO A 102 10.34 -4.55 9.73
CA PRO A 102 11.68 -4.01 9.92
C PRO A 102 12.49 -4.04 8.63
N SER A 103 13.36 -3.06 8.44
CA SER A 103 14.28 -3.01 7.30
C SER A 103 15.26 -4.19 7.31
N VAL A 104 15.80 -4.53 6.16
CA VAL A 104 16.87 -5.54 6.06
C VAL A 104 18.07 -5.20 6.93
N LYS A 105 18.37 -3.92 7.06
CA LYS A 105 19.45 -3.43 7.93
C LYS A 105 19.20 -3.75 9.40
N PHE A 106 17.97 -3.64 9.87
CA PHE A 106 17.59 -4.03 11.22
C PHE A 106 17.79 -5.53 11.46
N CYS A 107 17.35 -6.38 10.55
CA CYS A 107 17.54 -7.82 10.63
C CYS A 107 19.03 -8.17 10.70
N MET A 108 19.83 -7.56 9.85
CA MET A 108 21.27 -7.82 9.75
C MET A 108 22.08 -7.26 10.92
N ALA A 109 21.52 -6.38 11.77
CA ALA A 109 22.20 -5.95 13.00
C ALA A 109 22.54 -7.15 13.94
N CYS A 110 21.70 -8.17 13.96
CA CYS A 110 21.95 -9.41 14.69
C CYS A 110 22.53 -10.51 13.78
N HIS A 111 22.01 -10.62 12.55
CA HIS A 111 22.34 -11.73 11.65
C HIS A 111 23.71 -11.60 10.95
N LEU A 112 24.44 -10.52 11.13
CA LEU A 112 25.87 -10.47 10.79
C LEU A 112 26.70 -11.46 11.63
N ALA A 113 26.26 -11.76 12.85
CA ALA A 113 26.94 -12.69 13.76
C ALA A 113 26.12 -13.96 14.02
N ILE A 114 24.80 -13.87 14.06
CA ILE A 114 23.91 -14.97 14.41
C ILE A 114 23.40 -15.65 13.15
N ALA A 115 23.63 -16.95 13.02
CA ALA A 115 23.17 -17.81 11.93
C ALA A 115 23.63 -17.33 10.52
N ALA A 116 24.75 -16.62 10.42
CA ALA A 116 25.27 -16.01 9.19
C ALA A 116 25.53 -17.03 8.06
N ASP A 117 25.75 -18.30 8.41
CA ASP A 117 25.96 -19.42 7.49
C ASP A 117 24.65 -19.91 6.82
N LYS A 118 23.48 -19.60 7.39
CA LYS A 118 22.20 -20.10 6.91
C LYS A 118 21.82 -19.51 5.56
N PRO A 119 21.17 -20.29 4.65
CA PRO A 119 20.80 -19.82 3.32
C PRO A 119 19.93 -18.57 3.33
N GLU A 120 18.93 -18.51 4.22
CA GLU A 120 18.00 -17.36 4.31
C GLU A 120 18.71 -16.08 4.78
N ILE A 121 19.69 -16.22 5.69
CA ILE A 121 20.50 -15.09 6.14
C ILE A 121 21.42 -14.59 5.02
N LYS A 122 21.99 -15.50 4.21
CA LYS A 122 22.76 -15.12 3.02
C LYS A 122 21.91 -14.37 1.99
N LYS A 123 20.63 -14.75 1.82
CA LYS A 123 19.70 -13.97 0.98
C LYS A 123 19.48 -12.55 1.54
N MET A 124 19.27 -12.42 2.85
CA MET A 124 19.13 -11.09 3.47
C MET A 124 20.41 -10.25 3.32
N ALA A 125 21.58 -10.84 3.50
CA ALA A 125 22.86 -10.17 3.28
C ALA A 125 23.01 -9.67 1.85
N ALA A 126 22.52 -10.42 0.86
CA ALA A 126 22.51 -10.00 -0.54
C ALA A 126 21.57 -8.79 -0.79
N TYR A 127 20.40 -8.72 -0.15
CA TYR A 127 19.55 -7.53 -0.19
C TYR A 127 20.26 -6.32 0.42
N LEU A 128 20.86 -6.48 1.60
CA LEU A 128 21.61 -5.41 2.25
C LEU A 128 22.76 -4.89 1.36
N ALA A 129 23.51 -5.80 0.73
CA ALA A 129 24.64 -5.44 -0.13
C ALA A 129 24.23 -4.64 -1.36
N ARG A 130 23.01 -4.86 -1.87
CA ARG A 130 22.45 -4.08 -2.99
C ARG A 130 21.75 -2.79 -2.55
N GLY A 131 21.62 -2.54 -1.24
CA GLY A 131 20.84 -1.42 -0.71
C GLY A 131 19.34 -1.55 -0.97
N GLU A 132 18.84 -2.76 -1.10
CA GLU A 132 17.44 -3.09 -1.37
C GLU A 132 16.75 -3.58 -0.11
N GLU A 133 15.46 -3.26 0.03
CA GLU A 133 14.63 -3.88 1.05
C GLU A 133 14.06 -5.21 0.55
N ILE A 134 13.75 -6.10 1.51
CA ILE A 134 13.15 -7.39 1.19
C ILE A 134 11.70 -7.15 0.74
N PRO A 135 11.30 -7.61 -0.45
CA PRO A 135 9.95 -7.40 -0.99
C PRO A 135 8.93 -8.37 -0.34
N TRP A 136 8.68 -8.17 0.95
CA TRP A 136 7.72 -8.98 1.69
C TRP A 136 6.32 -8.92 1.09
N ALA A 137 5.72 -10.07 0.90
CA ALA A 137 4.34 -10.16 0.47
C ALA A 137 3.39 -10.06 1.67
N ARG A 138 2.34 -9.24 1.52
CA ARG A 138 1.35 -9.02 2.58
C ARG A 138 0.48 -10.27 2.76
N VAL A 139 0.37 -10.76 4.00
CA VAL A 139 -0.45 -11.94 4.36
C VAL A 139 -1.92 -11.54 4.55
N TYR A 140 -2.16 -10.41 5.22
CA TYR A 140 -3.49 -9.86 5.42
C TYR A 140 -3.69 -8.65 4.53
N ASP A 141 -4.73 -8.68 3.71
CA ASP A 141 -5.10 -7.59 2.82
C ASP A 141 -6.62 -7.58 2.60
N TYR A 142 -7.13 -6.46 2.13
CA TYR A 142 -8.52 -6.27 1.73
C TYR A 142 -8.60 -6.15 0.22
N SER A 143 -9.79 -6.50 -0.34
CA SER A 143 -10.06 -6.15 -1.73
C SER A 143 -9.99 -4.62 -1.89
N PRO A 144 -9.31 -4.12 -2.92
CA PRO A 144 -9.32 -2.67 -3.21
C PRO A 144 -10.74 -2.10 -3.36
N SER A 145 -11.67 -2.92 -3.86
CA SER A 145 -13.09 -2.53 -4.00
C SER A 145 -13.86 -2.45 -2.69
N ALA A 146 -13.31 -3.01 -1.61
CA ALA A 146 -13.95 -2.96 -0.30
C ALA A 146 -13.80 -1.61 0.40
N HIS A 147 -12.86 -0.76 -0.05
CA HIS A 147 -12.60 0.56 0.52
C HIS A 147 -12.45 0.55 2.06
N VAL A 148 -11.78 -0.48 2.59
CA VAL A 148 -11.63 -0.67 4.04
C VAL A 148 -10.48 0.18 4.57
N ARG A 149 -10.80 0.94 5.61
CA ARG A 149 -9.84 1.64 6.46
C ARG A 149 -9.68 0.85 7.76
N PHE A 150 -8.57 0.16 7.92
CA PHE A 150 -8.21 -0.51 9.16
C PHE A 150 -7.03 0.20 9.82
N ASP A 151 -7.08 0.34 11.15
CA ASP A 151 -6.00 0.92 11.93
C ASP A 151 -5.70 0.03 13.14
N HIS A 152 -4.45 -0.41 13.29
CA HIS A 152 -4.01 -1.18 14.44
C HIS A 152 -4.04 -0.37 15.73
N ALA A 153 -3.68 0.90 15.69
CA ALA A 153 -3.49 1.71 16.88
C ALA A 153 -4.70 1.75 17.83
N PRO A 154 -5.96 1.96 17.40
CA PRO A 154 -7.11 1.90 18.28
C PRO A 154 -7.33 0.50 18.88
N HIS A 155 -7.05 -0.57 18.13
CA HIS A 155 -7.20 -1.94 18.61
C HIS A 155 -6.17 -2.26 19.70
N ILE A 156 -4.92 -1.85 19.52
CA ILE A 156 -3.86 -1.98 20.54
C ILE A 156 -4.21 -1.18 21.79
N ARG A 157 -4.69 0.07 21.65
CA ARG A 157 -5.14 0.87 22.80
C ARG A 157 -6.34 0.25 23.53
N ALA A 158 -7.20 -0.47 22.82
CA ALA A 158 -8.30 -1.23 23.40
C ALA A 158 -7.87 -2.61 23.96
N SER A 159 -6.57 -2.86 24.04
CA SER A 159 -6.00 -4.12 24.55
C SER A 159 -6.49 -5.37 23.82
N VAL A 160 -6.72 -5.27 22.51
CA VAL A 160 -7.03 -6.43 21.67
C VAL A 160 -5.74 -7.22 21.46
N ALA A 161 -5.73 -8.47 21.90
CA ALA A 161 -4.56 -9.33 21.75
C ALA A 161 -4.27 -9.60 20.27
N CYS A 162 -3.00 -9.56 19.87
CA CYS A 162 -2.56 -9.82 18.49
C CYS A 162 -3.09 -11.16 17.97
N ALA A 163 -3.09 -12.18 18.83
CA ALA A 163 -3.58 -13.52 18.51
C ALA A 163 -5.07 -13.58 18.13
N THR A 164 -5.88 -12.58 18.52
CA THR A 164 -7.30 -12.53 18.14
C THR A 164 -7.48 -12.52 16.63
N CYS A 165 -6.61 -11.83 15.90
CA CYS A 165 -6.66 -11.74 14.43
C CYS A 165 -5.55 -12.53 13.75
N HIS A 166 -4.39 -12.64 14.39
CA HIS A 166 -3.21 -13.29 13.79
C HIS A 166 -2.98 -14.73 14.23
N GLY A 167 -3.81 -15.25 15.16
CA GLY A 167 -3.63 -16.59 15.71
C GLY A 167 -2.36 -16.73 16.55
N ASP A 168 -1.94 -17.96 16.80
CA ASP A 168 -0.72 -18.23 17.57
C ASP A 168 0.53 -18.06 16.70
N ILE A 169 0.84 -16.80 16.37
CA ILE A 169 2.05 -16.42 15.63
C ILE A 169 3.32 -16.96 16.30
N ALA A 170 3.32 -17.08 17.63
CA ALA A 170 4.46 -17.57 18.36
C ALA A 170 4.85 -19.01 18.00
N GLN A 171 3.94 -19.77 17.44
CA GLN A 171 4.19 -21.14 16.97
C GLN A 171 4.33 -21.24 15.42
N MET A 172 4.18 -20.16 14.69
CA MET A 172 4.22 -20.18 13.22
C MET A 172 5.67 -20.16 12.71
N THR A 173 5.98 -21.10 11.84
CA THR A 173 7.18 -21.07 11.00
C THR A 173 7.00 -20.12 9.82
N ASP A 174 5.78 -20.08 9.27
CA ASP A 174 5.38 -19.19 8.19
C ASP A 174 4.11 -18.44 8.61
N ALA A 175 4.10 -17.14 8.47
CA ALA A 175 2.93 -16.34 8.81
C ALA A 175 1.78 -16.65 7.83
N LYS A 176 0.62 -17.03 8.38
CA LYS A 176 -0.56 -17.42 7.63
C LYS A 176 -1.77 -16.59 8.05
N ARG A 177 -2.70 -16.42 7.13
CA ARG A 177 -4.00 -15.87 7.47
C ARG A 177 -4.82 -16.95 8.19
N VAL A 178 -5.25 -16.67 9.41
CA VAL A 178 -6.00 -17.62 10.26
C VAL A 178 -7.45 -17.21 10.50
N VAL A 179 -7.81 -15.96 10.18
CA VAL A 179 -9.17 -15.45 10.25
C VAL A 179 -9.57 -14.85 8.92
N ASP A 180 -10.85 -14.97 8.60
CA ASP A 180 -11.42 -14.24 7.47
C ASP A 180 -11.81 -12.84 7.96
N LEU A 181 -11.11 -11.82 7.47
CA LEU A 181 -11.40 -10.42 7.79
C LEU A 181 -12.61 -9.90 6.98
N SER A 182 -13.71 -10.65 7.04
CA SER A 182 -14.98 -10.21 6.47
C SER A 182 -15.60 -9.10 7.32
N MET A 183 -16.52 -8.35 6.72
CA MET A 183 -17.29 -7.34 7.45
C MET A 183 -18.02 -7.93 8.66
N GLY A 184 -18.57 -9.15 8.52
CA GLY A 184 -19.22 -9.86 9.62
C GLY A 184 -18.28 -10.18 10.78
N TYR A 185 -17.04 -10.57 10.50
CA TYR A 185 -16.03 -10.79 11.54
C TYR A 185 -15.73 -9.53 12.35
N CYS A 186 -15.54 -8.42 11.66
CA CYS A 186 -15.27 -7.13 12.31
C CYS A 186 -16.47 -6.66 13.14
N LEU A 187 -17.69 -6.68 12.55
CA LEU A 187 -18.90 -6.23 13.22
C LEU A 187 -19.25 -7.10 14.44
N GLY A 188 -19.05 -8.41 14.39
CA GLY A 188 -19.30 -9.30 15.52
C GLY A 188 -18.50 -8.88 16.76
N CYS A 189 -17.18 -8.69 16.61
CA CYS A 189 -16.32 -8.22 17.70
C CYS A 189 -16.67 -6.80 18.16
N HIS A 190 -16.96 -5.89 17.23
CA HIS A 190 -17.34 -4.51 17.56
C HIS A 190 -18.65 -4.44 18.35
N GLN A 191 -19.63 -5.25 17.99
CA GLN A 191 -20.91 -5.34 18.74
C GLN A 191 -20.71 -5.89 20.15
N GLU A 192 -19.95 -6.98 20.29
CA GLU A 192 -19.62 -7.57 21.60
C GLU A 192 -18.88 -6.58 22.50
N ARG A 193 -17.94 -5.83 21.94
CA ARG A 193 -17.10 -4.85 22.67
C ARG A 193 -17.74 -3.47 22.76
N LYS A 194 -18.94 -3.27 22.22
CA LYS A 194 -19.64 -1.97 22.16
C LYS A 194 -18.78 -0.88 21.47
N ALA A 195 -17.98 -1.28 20.50
CA ALA A 195 -17.21 -0.39 19.64
C ALA A 195 -18.07 0.14 18.48
N SER A 196 -17.58 1.15 17.76
CA SER A 196 -18.33 1.73 16.65
C SER A 196 -18.63 0.69 15.56
N VAL A 197 -19.87 0.68 15.11
CA VAL A 197 -20.35 -0.10 13.93
C VAL A 197 -20.82 0.83 12.81
N ASP A 198 -20.49 2.12 12.90
CA ASP A 198 -20.79 3.09 11.85
C ASP A 198 -20.00 2.80 10.58
N CYS A 199 -20.67 2.91 9.42
CA CYS A 199 -20.10 2.55 8.14
C CYS A 199 -18.81 3.34 7.84
N LEU A 200 -18.81 4.64 8.12
CA LEU A 200 -17.69 5.53 7.83
C LEU A 200 -16.51 5.39 8.81
N THR A 201 -16.67 4.63 9.89
CA THR A 201 -15.55 4.26 10.76
C THR A 201 -14.58 3.31 10.03
N CYS A 202 -15.11 2.45 9.18
CA CYS A 202 -14.36 1.39 8.50
C CYS A 202 -14.24 1.60 6.99
N HIS A 203 -15.15 2.33 6.35
CA HIS A 203 -15.14 2.56 4.90
C HIS A 203 -14.94 4.04 4.54
N PHE A 204 -14.43 4.31 3.30
CA PHE A 204 -14.18 5.66 2.79
C PHE A 204 -14.52 5.75 1.29
#